data_0afd7a736a45c8150db9b5983b483986
#
_entry.id   0afd7a736a45c8150db9b5983b483986
#
_cell.length_a   1.000
_cell.length_b   1.000
_cell.length_c   1.000
_cell.angle_alpha   90.00
_cell.angle_beta   90.00
_cell.angle_gamma   90.00
#
_symmetry.space_group_name_H-M   'P 1'
#
loop_
_entity.id
_entity.type
_entity.pdbx_description
1 polymer ?
#
loop_
_entity_poly.entity_id
_entity_poly.type
_entity_poly.pdbx_seq_one_letter_code
_entity_poly.pdbx_strand_id
1 'polypeptide(L)'
;MSTHRIGVISDTHGLLRPKALDALRGSELIIHAGDVGRPEILDALREIAPVMAVRGNVDRGAWASALPEWQVVAAGPVRFYVLHDANYLGHFGVNAAAPGYA
;
A
#
# COMPACT_ATOMS: atom_id res chain seq x y z
N MET A 1 19.82 -17.82 -2.26
CA MET A 1 18.77 -17.25 -1.42
C MET A 1 18.36 -15.90 -1.99
N SER A 2 17.09 -15.73 -2.27
CA SER A 2 16.61 -14.46 -2.80
C SER A 2 16.04 -13.60 -1.67
N THR A 3 16.38 -12.32 -1.72
CA THR A 3 15.81 -11.33 -0.82
C THR A 3 14.88 -10.42 -1.62
N HIS A 4 13.78 -10.03 -1.00
CA HIS A 4 12.81 -9.13 -1.60
C HIS A 4 12.80 -7.83 -0.81
N ARG A 5 12.97 -6.72 -1.50
CA ARG A 5 12.92 -5.41 -0.89
C ARG A 5 11.59 -4.75 -1.22
N ILE A 6 10.73 -4.68 -0.22
CA ILE A 6 9.38 -4.16 -0.37
C ILE A 6 9.30 -2.82 0.34
N GLY A 7 8.95 -1.77 -0.41
CA GLY A 7 8.72 -0.45 0.16
C GLY A 7 7.27 -0.33 0.62
N VAL A 8 7.06 0.22 1.80
CA VAL A 8 5.71 0.45 2.33
C VAL A 8 5.57 1.91 2.71
N ILE A 9 4.51 2.53 2.22
CA ILE A 9 4.20 3.94 2.49
C ILE A 9 2.69 4.08 2.69
N SER A 10 2.27 5.09 3.43
CA SER A 10 0.86 5.42 3.60
C SER A 10 0.69 6.89 3.94
N ASP A 11 -0.54 7.37 3.86
CA ASP A 11 -0.92 8.69 4.36
C ASP A 11 -0.12 9.83 3.73
N THR A 12 0.11 9.75 2.43
CA THR A 12 0.81 10.81 1.70
C THR A 12 -0.02 12.07 1.56
N HIS A 13 -1.35 11.94 1.54
CA HIS A 13 -2.28 13.07 1.46
C HIS A 13 -1.92 14.07 0.35
N GLY A 14 -1.52 13.55 -0.80
CA GLY A 14 -1.19 14.36 -1.97
C GLY A 14 0.20 14.97 -1.95
N LEU A 15 1.04 14.61 -0.99
CA LEU A 15 2.41 15.14 -0.88
C LEU A 15 3.40 13.99 -0.77
N LEU A 16 4.35 13.95 -1.68
CA LEU A 16 5.41 12.94 -1.66
C LEU A 16 6.74 13.63 -1.41
N ARG A 17 7.24 13.47 -0.19
CA ARG A 17 8.46 14.14 0.23
C ARG A 17 9.71 13.49 -0.37
N PRO A 18 10.76 14.28 -0.69
CA PRO A 18 12.00 13.71 -1.25
C PRO A 18 12.61 12.60 -0.39
N LYS A 19 12.56 12.72 0.93
CA LYS A 19 13.09 11.69 1.83
C LYS A 19 12.35 10.36 1.68
N ALA A 20 11.04 10.42 1.45
CA ALA A 20 10.24 9.22 1.24
C ALA A 20 10.64 8.55 -0.07
N LEU A 21 10.81 9.33 -1.13
CA LEU A 21 11.28 8.81 -2.42
C LEU A 21 12.63 8.14 -2.29
N ASP A 22 13.56 8.79 -1.61
CA ASP A 22 14.91 8.24 -1.43
C ASP A 22 14.86 6.92 -0.65
N ALA A 23 14.01 6.85 0.38
CA ALA A 23 13.86 5.63 1.18
C ALA A 23 13.29 4.46 0.36
N LEU A 24 12.47 4.76 -0.64
CA LEU A 24 11.82 3.73 -1.46
C LEU A 24 12.68 3.28 -2.65
N ARG A 25 13.77 3.99 -2.96
CA ARG A 25 14.65 3.60 -4.07
C ARG A 25 15.24 2.21 -3.83
N GLY A 26 15.29 1.42 -4.88
CA GLY A 26 15.75 0.04 -4.80
C GLY A 26 14.66 -0.95 -4.39
N SER A 27 13.45 -0.50 -4.14
CA SER A 27 12.32 -1.40 -3.88
C SER A 27 11.97 -2.17 -5.15
N GLU A 28 11.64 -3.44 -4.99
CA GLU A 28 11.11 -4.28 -6.07
C GLU A 28 9.63 -4.10 -6.26
N LEU A 29 8.95 -3.72 -5.18
CA LEU A 29 7.52 -3.51 -5.11
C LEU A 29 7.25 -2.44 -4.07
N ILE A 30 6.29 -1.58 -4.33
CA ILE A 30 5.85 -0.57 -3.36
C ILE A 30 4.39 -0.84 -3.01
N ILE A 31 4.12 -0.85 -1.71
CA ILE A 31 2.76 -0.97 -1.19
C ILE A 31 2.35 0.37 -0.61
N HIS A 32 1.23 0.92 -1.07
CA HIS A 32 0.65 2.12 -0.50
C HIS A 32 -0.61 1.74 0.27
N ALA A 33 -0.61 1.98 1.56
CA ALA A 33 -1.67 1.53 2.46
C ALA A 33 -2.80 2.55 2.64
N GLY A 34 -3.00 3.45 1.66
CA GLY A 34 -4.15 4.33 1.64
C GLY A 34 -3.89 5.77 2.07
N ASP A 35 -4.88 6.60 1.86
CA ASP A 35 -4.80 8.05 2.01
C ASP A 35 -3.71 8.64 1.10
N VAL A 36 -3.80 8.25 -0.17
CA VAL A 36 -2.89 8.69 -1.22
C VAL A 36 -3.03 10.19 -1.47
N GLY A 37 -4.26 10.67 -1.59
CA GLY A 37 -4.62 12.06 -1.75
C GLY A 37 -4.83 12.48 -3.19
N ARG A 38 -4.01 11.99 -4.12
CA ARG A 38 -4.18 12.25 -5.55
C ARG A 38 -3.42 11.22 -6.38
N PRO A 39 -3.88 10.96 -7.62
CA PRO A 39 -3.30 9.90 -8.45
C PRO A 39 -1.84 10.13 -8.83
N GLU A 40 -1.38 11.38 -8.90
CA GLU A 40 0.00 11.71 -9.26
C GLU A 40 1.00 11.09 -8.29
N ILE A 41 0.61 10.86 -7.03
CA ILE A 41 1.45 10.18 -6.06
C ILE A 41 1.77 8.76 -6.52
N LEU A 42 0.75 8.04 -6.99
CA LEU A 42 0.93 6.67 -7.49
C LEU A 42 1.81 6.66 -8.74
N ASP A 43 1.61 7.63 -9.63
CA ASP A 43 2.41 7.74 -10.84
C ASP A 43 3.89 7.95 -10.51
N ALA A 44 4.18 8.81 -9.55
CA ALA A 44 5.56 9.06 -9.11
C ALA A 44 6.20 7.81 -8.50
N LEU A 45 5.43 7.06 -7.69
CA LEU A 45 5.92 5.83 -7.10
C LEU A 45 6.18 4.75 -8.15
N ARG A 46 5.34 4.69 -9.20
CA ARG A 46 5.51 3.72 -10.28
C ARG A 46 6.79 3.92 -11.08
N GLU A 47 7.36 5.10 -11.03
CA GLU A 47 8.66 5.33 -11.65
C GLU A 47 9.79 4.60 -10.92
N ILE A 48 9.59 4.26 -9.65
CA ILE A 48 10.57 3.51 -8.86
C ILE A 48 10.35 2.01 -9.00
N ALA A 49 9.10 1.55 -8.85
CA ALA A 49 8.75 0.13 -8.84
C ALA A 49 7.25 -0.04 -9.06
N PRO A 50 6.77 -1.27 -9.37
CA PRO A 50 5.35 -1.53 -9.40
C PRO A 50 4.70 -1.17 -8.05
N VAL A 51 3.48 -0.64 -8.11
CA VAL A 51 2.78 -0.16 -6.92
C VAL A 51 1.47 -0.92 -6.74
N MET A 52 1.27 -1.44 -5.54
CA MET A 52 0.01 -2.03 -5.11
C MET A 52 -0.57 -1.11 -4.04
N ALA A 53 -1.73 -0.53 -4.29
CA ALA A 53 -2.32 0.46 -3.40
C ALA A 53 -3.73 0.08 -2.99
N VAL A 54 -4.12 0.49 -1.79
CA VAL A 54 -5.50 0.42 -1.34
C VAL A 54 -6.04 1.83 -1.12
N ARG A 55 -7.37 1.94 -1.10
CA ARG A 55 -8.05 3.22 -0.93
C ARG A 55 -8.15 3.58 0.55
N GLY A 56 -7.76 4.80 0.88
CA GLY A 56 -7.93 5.33 2.22
C GLY A 56 -9.16 6.22 2.34
N ASN A 57 -9.37 6.76 3.53
CA ASN A 57 -10.58 7.54 3.86
C ASN A 57 -10.70 8.84 3.05
N VAL A 58 -9.58 9.45 2.69
CA VAL A 58 -9.59 10.73 1.96
C VAL A 58 -9.56 10.54 0.45
N ASP A 59 -9.40 9.31 -0.03
CA ASP A 59 -9.29 9.03 -1.45
C ASP A 59 -10.66 9.02 -2.10
N ARG A 60 -10.89 9.94 -3.04
CA ARG A 60 -12.19 10.14 -3.69
C ARG A 60 -12.01 10.37 -5.17
N GLY A 61 -13.08 10.12 -5.92
CA GLY A 61 -13.12 10.31 -7.37
C GLY A 61 -12.87 9.01 -8.12
N ALA A 62 -12.91 9.13 -9.44
CA ALA A 62 -12.82 7.94 -10.31
C ALA A 62 -11.51 7.16 -10.12
N TRP A 63 -10.41 7.87 -9.96
CA TRP A 63 -9.11 7.21 -9.77
C TRP A 63 -9.08 6.41 -8.47
N ALA A 64 -9.71 6.93 -7.41
CA ALA A 64 -9.75 6.26 -6.11
C ALA A 64 -10.68 5.06 -6.13
N SER A 65 -11.78 5.16 -6.89
CA SER A 65 -12.73 4.05 -7.03
C SER A 65 -12.10 2.82 -7.67
N ALA A 66 -11.03 3.01 -8.44
CA ALA A 66 -10.29 1.91 -9.04
C ALA A 66 -9.39 1.19 -8.03
N LEU A 67 -9.14 1.80 -6.87
CA LEU A 67 -8.34 1.18 -5.82
C LEU A 67 -9.23 0.32 -4.92
N PRO A 68 -8.80 -0.90 -4.59
CA PRO A 68 -9.55 -1.72 -3.64
C PRO A 68 -9.43 -1.17 -2.23
N GLU A 69 -10.39 -1.50 -1.37
CA GLU A 69 -10.33 -1.12 0.03
C GLU A 69 -9.33 -1.97 0.81
N TRP A 70 -9.09 -3.17 0.32
CA TRP A 70 -8.09 -4.08 0.85
C TRP A 70 -7.59 -4.99 -0.26
N GLN A 71 -6.40 -5.54 -0.09
CA GLN A 71 -5.90 -6.56 -1.00
C GLN A 71 -4.80 -7.39 -0.35
N VAL A 72 -4.56 -8.55 -0.93
CA VAL A 72 -3.45 -9.41 -0.54
C VAL A 72 -2.36 -9.27 -1.59
N VAL A 73 -1.17 -8.95 -1.14
CA VAL A 73 0.00 -8.76 -2.00
C VAL A 73 1.00 -9.86 -1.69
N ALA A 74 1.40 -10.61 -2.70
CA ALA A 74 2.38 -11.67 -2.56
C ALA A 74 3.76 -11.17 -3.00
N ALA A 75 4.77 -11.43 -2.18
CA ALA A 75 6.17 -11.15 -2.52
C ALA A 75 7.00 -12.36 -2.10
N GLY A 76 7.36 -13.20 -3.08
CA GLY A 76 7.99 -14.48 -2.78
C GLY A 76 7.08 -15.34 -1.92
N PRO A 77 7.58 -15.92 -0.82
CA PRO A 77 6.76 -16.74 0.06
C PRO A 77 5.92 -15.92 1.05
N VAL A 78 6.06 -14.60 1.06
CA VAL A 78 5.40 -13.72 2.03
C VAL A 78 4.15 -13.14 1.41
N ARG A 79 3.09 -13.05 2.21
CA ARG A 79 1.84 -12.40 1.83
C ARG A 79 1.56 -11.24 2.75
N PHE A 80 1.24 -10.10 2.16
CA PHE A 80 0.87 -8.89 2.89
C PHE A 80 -0.63 -8.68 2.77
N TYR A 81 -1.30 -8.54 3.90
CA TYR A 81 -2.71 -8.18 3.95
C TYR A 81 -2.77 -6.67 4.13
N VAL A 82 -3.13 -5.96 3.06
CA VAL A 82 -3.04 -4.50 3.01
C VAL A 82 -4.42 -3.90 3.14
N LEU A 83 -4.60 -3.04 4.13
CA LEU A 83 -5.82 -2.28 4.32
C LEU A 83 -5.48 -0.99 5.07
N HIS A 84 -6.26 0.06 4.82
CA HIS A 84 -6.01 1.35 5.47
C HIS A 84 -6.63 1.42 6.86
N ASP A 85 -7.84 0.88 7.00
CA ASP A 85 -8.58 0.92 8.26
C ASP A 85 -8.67 -0.48 8.87
N ALA A 86 -8.02 -0.67 10.01
CA ALA A 86 -7.99 -1.96 10.70
C ALA A 86 -9.38 -2.47 11.11
N ASN A 87 -10.38 -1.60 11.16
CA ASN A 87 -11.76 -2.00 11.44
C ASN A 87 -12.30 -2.98 10.41
N TYR A 88 -11.75 -2.98 9.19
CA TYR A 88 -12.14 -3.94 8.16
C TYR A 88 -11.88 -5.39 8.57
N LEU A 89 -10.96 -5.63 9.48
CA LEU A 89 -10.68 -7.00 9.94
C LEU A 89 -11.92 -7.68 10.49
N GLY A 90 -12.76 -6.95 11.21
CA GLY A 90 -14.02 -7.46 11.73
C GLY A 90 -15.02 -7.82 10.64
N HIS A 91 -15.02 -7.09 9.54
CA HIS A 91 -15.91 -7.33 8.41
C HIS A 91 -15.60 -8.64 7.69
N PHE A 92 -14.37 -9.10 7.74
CA PHE A 92 -13.94 -10.32 7.09
C PHE A 92 -13.94 -11.51 8.02
N GLY A 93 -14.36 -11.32 9.27
CA GLY A 93 -14.32 -12.39 10.27
C GLY A 93 -12.91 -12.81 10.62
N VAL A 94 -11.95 -11.96 10.38
CA VAL A 94 -10.54 -12.27 10.60
C VAL A 94 -10.11 -11.75 11.97
N ASN A 95 -9.42 -12.60 12.71
CA ASN A 95 -8.87 -12.24 14.01
C ASN A 95 -7.49 -11.63 13.81
N ALA A 96 -7.24 -10.48 14.44
CA ALA A 96 -5.95 -9.81 14.35
C ALA A 96 -4.79 -10.65 14.91
N ALA A 97 -5.09 -11.64 15.77
CA ALA A 97 -4.11 -12.58 16.27
C ALA A 97 -3.84 -13.74 15.31
N ALA A 98 -4.56 -13.83 14.20
CA ALA A 98 -4.36 -14.89 13.24
C ALA A 98 -2.98 -14.78 12.58
N PRO A 99 -2.38 -15.91 12.19
CA PRO A 99 -1.10 -15.88 11.48
C PRO A 99 -1.21 -15.03 10.21
N GLY A 100 -0.18 -14.24 9.95
CA GLY A 100 -0.12 -13.34 8.80
C GLY A 100 -0.41 -11.89 9.13
N TYR A 101 -0.85 -11.61 10.34
CA TYR A 101 -1.01 -10.24 10.83
C TYR A 101 0.11 -9.94 11.81
N ALA A 102 0.87 -8.97 11.50
CA ALA A 102 1.93 -8.51 12.38
C ALA A 102 1.42 -7.41 13.28
#